data_b602430a786eb23f50ab5083317b83b0
#
_entry.id   b602430a786eb23f50ab5083317b83b0
#
_cell.length_a   1.000
_cell.length_b   1.000
_cell.length_c   1.000
_cell.angle_alpha   90.00
_cell.angle_beta   90.00
_cell.angle_gamma   90.00
#
_symmetry.space_group_name_H-M   'P 1'
#
loop_
_entity.id
_entity.type
_entity.pdbx_description
1 polymer ?
#
loop_
_entity_poly.entity_id
_entity_poly.type
_entity_poly.pdbx_seq_one_letter_code
_entity_poly.pdbx_strand_id
1 'polypeptide(L)'
;MQFPLTKVNEFFKSTGAEEGITSLWGDFGVGKTTLSLQTANLHALNNKKVLYLYTKPNFPFNKIRTVFENNLKEVLENVSFIYTPNFDEIFNFMFNLEFSVLSDLKTKNGTFNLIIIDSMTDLYRLELNREKKDKNFLLNYRLNQLLANLVNLTQKYKISTLIVNEISRRTQGGEIHEMESGGNVMQYWVTDSIKIERTDVVNNRRLILSRGNDNISLTLDSMLTECGFE
;
A
#
# COMPACT_ATOMS: atom_id res chain seq x y z
N MET A 1 6.49 -8.07 6.64
CA MET A 1 6.48 -7.89 5.15
C MET A 1 7.91 -7.92 4.62
N GLN A 2 8.12 -8.32 3.36
CA GLN A 2 9.43 -8.35 2.71
C GLN A 2 9.33 -7.60 1.38
N PHE A 3 10.24 -6.64 1.16
CA PHE A 3 10.36 -5.86 -0.06
C PHE A 3 11.46 -6.41 -0.99
N PRO A 4 11.44 -6.09 -2.30
CA PRO A 4 12.49 -6.53 -3.23
C PRO A 4 13.86 -5.90 -2.92
N LEU A 5 13.89 -4.73 -2.30
CA LEU A 5 15.10 -4.02 -1.94
C LEU A 5 15.63 -4.43 -0.55
N THR A 6 16.83 -5.00 -0.49
CA THR A 6 17.44 -5.50 0.76
C THR A 6 17.57 -4.41 1.83
N LYS A 7 18.01 -3.21 1.45
CA LYS A 7 18.17 -2.09 2.38
C LYS A 7 16.86 -1.63 3.03
N VAL A 8 15.73 -1.75 2.31
CA VAL A 8 14.40 -1.48 2.86
C VAL A 8 14.06 -2.50 3.97
N ASN A 9 14.35 -3.77 3.71
CA ASN A 9 14.13 -4.84 4.70
C ASN A 9 15.01 -4.69 5.93
N GLU A 10 16.28 -4.33 5.74
CA GLU A 10 17.24 -4.08 6.83
C GLU A 10 16.77 -2.94 7.73
N PHE A 11 16.35 -1.82 7.13
CA PHE A 11 15.83 -0.67 7.87
C PHE A 11 14.63 -1.06 8.76
N PHE A 12 13.60 -1.68 8.19
CA PHE A 12 12.41 -2.05 8.95
C PHE A 12 12.66 -3.15 9.99
N LYS A 13 13.65 -4.03 9.78
CA LYS A 13 14.07 -5.01 10.79
C LYS A 13 14.83 -4.37 11.95
N SER A 14 15.76 -3.45 11.66
CA SER A 14 16.61 -2.82 12.67
C SER A 14 15.83 -1.92 13.64
N THR A 15 14.72 -1.35 13.17
CA THR A 15 13.86 -0.46 13.95
C THR A 15 12.85 -1.17 14.85
N GLY A 16 12.86 -2.53 14.92
CA GLY A 16 11.97 -3.33 15.77
C GLY A 16 10.53 -3.39 15.22
N ALA A 17 10.21 -4.43 14.45
CA ALA A 17 8.95 -4.50 13.71
C ALA A 17 7.73 -4.64 14.65
N GLU A 18 6.99 -3.58 14.87
CA GLU A 18 5.59 -3.70 15.24
C GLU A 18 4.78 -4.09 14.00
N GLU A 19 3.81 -4.99 14.20
CA GLU A 19 2.90 -5.39 13.14
C GLU A 19 1.89 -4.27 12.90
N GLY A 20 2.00 -3.61 11.78
CA GLY A 20 1.18 -2.45 11.44
C GLY A 20 1.01 -2.28 9.94
N ILE A 21 0.49 -1.13 9.55
CA ILE A 21 0.29 -0.74 8.16
C ILE A 21 1.55 -0.07 7.64
N THR A 22 2.07 -0.54 6.51
CA THR A 22 3.09 0.17 5.73
C THR A 22 2.45 0.97 4.63
N SER A 23 2.80 2.24 4.48
CA SER A 23 2.37 3.08 3.36
C SER A 23 3.48 3.25 2.32
N LEU A 24 3.08 3.31 1.06
CA LEU A 24 3.93 3.60 -0.10
C LEU A 24 3.32 4.77 -0.85
N TRP A 25 3.97 5.93 -0.82
CA TRP A 25 3.39 7.15 -1.34
C TRP A 25 4.38 8.02 -2.12
N GLY A 26 3.87 9.01 -2.85
CA GLY A 26 4.64 9.90 -3.71
C GLY A 26 3.83 10.40 -4.90
N ASP A 27 4.48 11.12 -5.80
CA ASP A 27 3.84 11.66 -7.01
C ASP A 27 3.38 10.56 -7.98
N PHE A 28 2.53 10.97 -8.92
CA PHE A 28 2.12 10.09 -10.03
C PHE A 28 3.35 9.66 -10.86
N GLY A 29 3.40 8.37 -11.23
CA GLY A 29 4.45 7.84 -12.11
C GLY A 29 5.84 7.65 -11.48
N VAL A 30 5.99 7.74 -10.14
CA VAL A 30 7.28 7.49 -9.47
C VAL A 30 7.61 6.01 -9.29
N GLY A 31 6.67 5.09 -9.58
CA GLY A 31 6.90 3.65 -9.50
C GLY A 31 6.20 2.94 -8.34
N LYS A 32 5.26 3.58 -7.64
CA LYS A 32 4.53 2.97 -6.50
C LYS A 32 3.89 1.62 -6.84
N THR A 33 3.08 1.57 -7.89
CA THR A 33 2.45 0.32 -8.37
C THR A 33 3.49 -0.71 -8.76
N THR A 34 4.64 -0.31 -9.32
CA THR A 34 5.73 -1.22 -9.68
C THR A 34 6.34 -1.86 -8.43
N LEU A 35 6.66 -1.07 -7.40
CA LEU A 35 7.21 -1.59 -6.15
C LEU A 35 6.21 -2.49 -5.41
N SER A 36 4.92 -2.13 -5.40
CA SER A 36 3.89 -2.96 -4.78
C SER A 36 3.69 -4.30 -5.52
N LEU A 37 3.76 -4.32 -6.86
CA LEU A 37 3.72 -5.54 -7.66
C LEU A 37 4.97 -6.41 -7.45
N GLN A 38 6.17 -5.82 -7.39
CA GLN A 38 7.38 -6.56 -7.04
C GLN A 38 7.31 -7.18 -5.63
N THR A 39 6.71 -6.45 -4.68
CA THR A 39 6.47 -6.98 -3.33
C THR A 39 5.50 -8.15 -3.36
N ALA A 40 4.42 -8.06 -4.15
CA ALA A 40 3.48 -9.18 -4.36
C ALA A 40 4.17 -10.38 -5.01
N ASN A 41 4.96 -10.16 -6.06
CA ASN A 41 5.75 -11.18 -6.75
C ASN A 41 6.66 -11.95 -5.79
N LEU A 42 7.45 -11.22 -4.99
CA LEU A 42 8.36 -11.80 -4.02
C LEU A 42 7.65 -12.66 -2.98
N HIS A 43 6.47 -12.22 -2.50
CA HIS A 43 5.68 -13.01 -1.55
C HIS A 43 5.11 -14.27 -2.21
N ALA A 44 4.57 -14.15 -3.42
CA ALA A 44 3.99 -15.27 -4.15
C ALA A 44 5.01 -16.36 -4.50
N LEU A 45 6.22 -15.98 -4.93
CA LEU A 45 7.34 -16.91 -5.17
C LEU A 45 7.82 -17.62 -3.90
N ASN A 46 7.52 -17.08 -2.71
CA ASN A 46 7.74 -17.75 -1.44
C ASN A 46 6.50 -18.52 -0.95
N ASN A 47 5.59 -18.90 -1.85
CA ASN A 47 4.35 -19.64 -1.57
C ASN A 47 3.44 -18.94 -0.55
N LYS A 48 3.47 -17.60 -0.51
CA LYS A 48 2.62 -16.78 0.36
C LYS A 48 1.46 -16.22 -0.45
N LYS A 49 0.25 -16.37 0.07
CA LYS A 49 -0.96 -15.83 -0.56
C LYS A 49 -1.02 -14.30 -0.42
N VAL A 50 -1.28 -13.63 -1.52
CA VAL A 50 -1.39 -12.17 -1.61
C VAL A 50 -2.77 -11.78 -2.10
N LEU A 51 -3.41 -10.86 -1.40
CA LEU A 51 -4.61 -10.16 -1.85
C LEU A 51 -4.21 -8.79 -2.36
N TYR A 52 -4.46 -8.53 -3.64
CA TYR A 52 -4.15 -7.25 -4.28
C TYR A 52 -5.45 -6.55 -4.71
N LEU A 53 -5.86 -5.53 -3.96
CA LEU A 53 -7.00 -4.67 -4.30
C LEU A 53 -6.52 -3.53 -5.18
N TYR A 54 -7.09 -3.43 -6.39
CA TYR A 54 -6.76 -2.39 -7.34
C TYR A 54 -7.97 -1.47 -7.56
N THR A 55 -7.78 -0.17 -7.40
CA THR A 55 -8.88 0.80 -7.38
C THR A 55 -8.85 1.79 -8.53
N LYS A 56 -7.73 1.84 -9.27
CA LYS A 56 -7.56 2.80 -10.38
C LYS A 56 -8.23 2.28 -11.65
N PRO A 57 -8.74 3.18 -12.51
CA PRO A 57 -9.17 2.77 -13.84
C PRO A 57 -7.98 2.18 -14.62
N ASN A 58 -8.26 1.28 -15.56
CA ASN A 58 -7.26 0.61 -16.41
C ASN A 58 -6.31 -0.30 -15.60
N PHE A 59 -6.80 -1.50 -15.32
CA PHE A 59 -6.03 -2.53 -14.64
C PHE A 59 -4.66 -2.76 -15.33
N PRO A 60 -3.55 -2.82 -14.60
CA PRO A 60 -2.21 -2.73 -15.17
C PRO A 60 -1.67 -4.07 -15.72
N PHE A 61 -2.41 -4.73 -16.62
CA PHE A 61 -2.03 -6.04 -17.18
C PHE A 61 -0.61 -6.08 -17.74
N ASN A 62 -0.23 -5.07 -18.53
CA ASN A 62 1.10 -5.04 -19.12
C ASN A 62 2.20 -4.92 -18.05
N LYS A 63 1.99 -4.10 -17.03
CA LYS A 63 2.93 -3.96 -15.93
C LYS A 63 3.06 -5.26 -15.12
N ILE A 64 1.94 -5.94 -14.85
CA ILE A 64 1.93 -7.25 -14.19
C ILE A 64 2.75 -8.25 -15.00
N ARG A 65 2.53 -8.34 -16.31
CA ARG A 65 3.31 -9.23 -17.19
C ARG A 65 4.80 -8.93 -17.14
N THR A 66 5.19 -7.67 -17.18
CA THR A 66 6.60 -7.27 -17.15
C THR A 66 7.24 -7.56 -15.78
N VAL A 67 6.57 -7.23 -14.68
CA VAL A 67 7.12 -7.42 -13.32
C VAL A 67 7.17 -8.91 -12.94
N PHE A 68 6.18 -9.73 -13.36
CA PHE A 68 6.12 -11.16 -13.04
C PHE A 68 6.85 -12.02 -14.06
N GLU A 69 7.05 -11.49 -15.27
CA GLU A 69 7.84 -12.06 -16.37
C GLU A 69 7.74 -13.61 -16.49
N ASN A 70 8.85 -14.32 -16.25
CA ASN A 70 8.93 -15.77 -16.42
C ASN A 70 8.12 -16.58 -15.41
N ASN A 71 7.71 -15.95 -14.29
CA ASN A 71 6.99 -16.61 -13.18
C ASN A 71 5.49 -16.29 -13.16
N LEU A 72 4.96 -15.67 -14.21
CA LEU A 72 3.58 -15.15 -14.24
C LEU A 72 2.53 -16.20 -13.80
N LYS A 73 2.64 -17.44 -14.31
CA LYS A 73 1.68 -18.50 -14.00
C LYS A 73 1.74 -18.89 -12.51
N GLU A 74 2.93 -19.16 -12.00
CA GLU A 74 3.18 -19.54 -10.61
C GLU A 74 2.74 -18.44 -9.62
N VAL A 75 3.06 -17.19 -9.96
CA VAL A 75 2.70 -16.04 -9.13
C VAL A 75 1.17 -15.85 -9.09
N LEU A 76 0.47 -15.99 -10.23
CA LEU A 76 -0.99 -15.83 -10.28
C LEU A 76 -1.75 -16.94 -9.52
N GLU A 77 -1.13 -18.06 -9.21
CA GLU A 77 -1.71 -19.09 -8.31
C GLU A 77 -1.78 -18.59 -6.86
N ASN A 78 -0.89 -17.67 -6.46
CA ASN A 78 -0.76 -17.13 -5.12
C ASN A 78 -1.24 -15.68 -4.97
N VAL A 79 -1.50 -14.96 -6.05
CA VAL A 79 -1.96 -13.56 -6.03
C VAL A 79 -3.39 -13.46 -6.52
N SER A 80 -4.29 -13.06 -5.63
CA SER A 80 -5.69 -12.74 -5.98
C SER A 80 -5.83 -11.25 -6.25
N PHE A 81 -6.12 -10.88 -7.50
CA PHE A 81 -6.42 -9.50 -7.87
C PHE A 81 -7.92 -9.23 -7.80
N ILE A 82 -8.31 -8.18 -7.08
CA ILE A 82 -9.69 -7.72 -6.99
C ILE A 82 -9.73 -6.25 -7.42
N TYR A 83 -10.63 -5.93 -8.35
CA TYR A 83 -10.90 -4.57 -8.76
C TYR A 83 -12.09 -4.00 -7.98
N THR A 84 -11.90 -2.83 -7.37
CA THR A 84 -12.92 -2.10 -6.60
C THR A 84 -13.01 -0.67 -7.14
N PRO A 85 -14.08 -0.32 -7.90
CA PRO A 85 -14.19 0.96 -8.60
C PRO A 85 -14.64 2.15 -7.72
N ASN A 86 -15.16 1.91 -6.53
CA ASN A 86 -15.65 2.94 -5.62
C ASN A 86 -15.33 2.65 -4.16
N PHE A 87 -15.46 3.68 -3.30
CA PHE A 87 -15.09 3.58 -1.90
C PHE A 87 -16.05 2.68 -1.09
N ASP A 88 -17.31 2.62 -1.46
CA ASP A 88 -18.29 1.75 -0.77
C ASP A 88 -17.95 0.28 -0.98
N GLU A 89 -17.52 -0.11 -2.18
CA GLU A 89 -17.13 -1.50 -2.46
C GLU A 89 -15.89 -1.91 -1.68
N ILE A 90 -14.84 -1.08 -1.65
CA ILE A 90 -13.64 -1.42 -0.88
C ILE A 90 -13.96 -1.48 0.62
N PHE A 91 -14.78 -0.54 1.12
CA PHE A 91 -15.21 -0.52 2.50
C PHE A 91 -15.96 -1.81 2.88
N ASN A 92 -16.97 -2.19 2.10
CA ASN A 92 -17.76 -3.40 2.33
C ASN A 92 -16.91 -4.68 2.20
N PHE A 93 -16.02 -4.74 1.20
CA PHE A 93 -15.11 -5.86 1.02
C PHE A 93 -14.21 -6.03 2.24
N MET A 94 -13.58 -4.96 2.70
CA MET A 94 -12.66 -5.01 3.84
C MET A 94 -13.36 -5.37 5.15
N PHE A 95 -14.60 -4.93 5.36
CA PHE A 95 -15.39 -5.32 6.54
C PHE A 95 -15.72 -6.82 6.55
N ASN A 96 -15.92 -7.41 5.38
CA ASN A 96 -16.23 -8.83 5.25
C ASN A 96 -14.97 -9.71 5.16
N LEU A 97 -13.79 -9.14 4.98
CA LEU A 97 -12.56 -9.88 4.79
C LEU A 97 -12.20 -10.77 6.00
N GLU A 98 -12.50 -10.33 7.22
CA GLU A 98 -12.26 -11.12 8.42
C GLU A 98 -13.02 -12.46 8.40
N PHE A 99 -14.25 -12.48 7.89
CA PHE A 99 -15.02 -13.72 7.75
C PHE A 99 -14.36 -14.68 6.76
N SER A 100 -13.83 -14.16 5.65
CA SER A 100 -13.08 -14.98 4.68
C SER A 100 -11.81 -15.55 5.31
N VAL A 101 -11.04 -14.74 6.04
CA VAL A 101 -9.83 -15.18 6.76
C VAL A 101 -10.17 -16.28 7.77
N LEU A 102 -11.23 -16.12 8.55
CA LEU A 102 -11.70 -17.14 9.52
C LEU A 102 -12.14 -18.43 8.84
N SER A 103 -12.82 -18.34 7.68
CA SER A 103 -13.23 -19.50 6.89
C SER A 103 -12.01 -20.26 6.36
N ASP A 104 -11.02 -19.55 5.81
CA ASP A 104 -9.79 -20.15 5.28
C ASP A 104 -8.97 -20.85 6.38
N LEU A 105 -8.89 -20.25 7.57
CA LEU A 105 -8.23 -20.87 8.72
C LEU A 105 -8.92 -22.16 9.16
N LYS A 106 -10.26 -22.23 9.12
CA LYS A 106 -11.03 -23.45 9.48
C LYS A 106 -10.83 -24.56 8.45
N THR A 107 -10.75 -24.22 7.17
CA THR A 107 -10.61 -25.20 6.07
C THR A 107 -9.17 -25.64 5.84
N LYS A 108 -8.19 -25.07 6.57
CA LYS A 108 -6.74 -25.26 6.37
C LYS A 108 -6.23 -24.92 4.98
N ASN A 109 -6.97 -24.11 4.22
CA ASN A 109 -6.57 -23.65 2.88
C ASN A 109 -5.45 -22.60 2.93
N GLY A 110 -5.06 -22.16 4.13
CA GLY A 110 -4.12 -21.06 4.33
C GLY A 110 -4.76 -19.70 4.01
N THR A 111 -4.55 -18.73 4.89
CA THR A 111 -5.05 -17.36 4.70
C THR A 111 -4.03 -16.49 3.95
N PHE A 112 -4.42 -15.26 3.63
CA PHE A 112 -3.51 -14.27 3.06
C PHE A 112 -2.38 -13.93 4.03
N ASN A 113 -1.19 -13.74 3.47
CA ASN A 113 -0.01 -13.27 4.20
C ASN A 113 0.25 -11.78 3.99
N LEU A 114 -0.26 -11.24 2.86
CA LEU A 114 -0.09 -9.86 2.47
C LEU A 114 -1.38 -9.33 1.83
N ILE A 115 -1.81 -8.16 2.26
CA ILE A 115 -2.86 -7.37 1.63
C ILE A 115 -2.22 -6.12 1.05
N ILE A 116 -2.46 -5.87 -0.24
CA ILE A 116 -2.03 -4.65 -0.94
C ILE A 116 -3.26 -3.90 -1.42
N ILE A 117 -3.30 -2.58 -1.20
CA ILE A 117 -4.39 -1.71 -1.66
C ILE A 117 -3.78 -0.60 -2.51
N ASP A 118 -3.99 -0.64 -3.83
CA ASP A 118 -3.46 0.33 -4.79
C ASP A 118 -4.59 0.99 -5.62
N SER A 119 -5.07 2.17 -5.19
CA SER A 119 -4.69 2.97 -4.05
C SER A 119 -5.86 3.14 -3.08
N MET A 120 -5.53 3.32 -1.81
CA MET A 120 -6.55 3.52 -0.77
C MET A 120 -7.25 4.87 -0.92
N THR A 121 -6.49 5.93 -1.13
CA THR A 121 -7.02 7.29 -1.01
C THR A 121 -7.52 7.90 -2.32
N ASP A 122 -7.31 7.27 -3.47
CA ASP A 122 -7.85 7.81 -4.73
C ASP A 122 -9.37 7.81 -4.72
N LEU A 123 -9.99 6.69 -4.36
CA LEU A 123 -11.45 6.58 -4.26
C LEU A 123 -12.00 7.52 -3.18
N TYR A 124 -11.35 7.56 -2.01
CA TYR A 124 -11.70 8.50 -0.94
C TYR A 124 -11.68 9.96 -1.44
N ARG A 125 -10.66 10.37 -2.21
CA ARG A 125 -10.52 11.73 -2.73
C ARG A 125 -11.58 12.07 -3.78
N LEU A 126 -11.99 11.12 -4.60
CA LEU A 126 -13.05 11.31 -5.59
C LEU A 126 -14.40 11.61 -4.94
N GLU A 127 -14.66 11.05 -3.76
CA GLU A 127 -15.91 11.26 -3.01
C GLU A 127 -15.88 12.51 -2.13
N LEU A 128 -14.71 13.14 -1.89
CA LEU A 128 -14.61 14.37 -1.12
C LEU A 128 -15.38 15.50 -1.82
N ASN A 129 -16.33 16.08 -1.12
CA ASN A 129 -17.15 17.17 -1.60
C ASN A 129 -16.80 18.48 -0.89
N ARG A 130 -16.45 19.53 -1.65
CA ARG A 130 -16.08 20.83 -1.09
C ARG A 130 -17.25 21.55 -0.44
N GLU A 131 -18.47 21.28 -0.90
CA GLU A 131 -19.69 21.98 -0.47
C GLU A 131 -20.41 21.31 0.70
N LYS A 132 -20.20 20.00 0.91
CA LYS A 132 -20.92 19.19 1.90
C LYS A 132 -19.99 18.64 2.97
N LYS A 133 -19.68 19.45 3.98
CA LYS A 133 -18.77 19.09 5.08
C LYS A 133 -19.22 17.84 5.85
N ASP A 134 -20.53 17.64 6.02
CA ASP A 134 -21.10 16.49 6.73
C ASP A 134 -20.79 15.18 6.01
N LYS A 135 -20.83 15.17 4.67
CA LYS A 135 -20.42 13.99 3.88
C LYS A 135 -18.95 13.68 4.06
N ASN A 136 -18.10 14.69 4.12
CA ASN A 136 -16.66 14.52 4.32
C ASN A 136 -16.36 13.98 5.73
N PHE A 137 -17.13 14.37 6.74
CA PHE A 137 -17.01 13.80 8.07
C PHE A 137 -17.31 12.29 8.08
N LEU A 138 -18.42 11.88 7.46
CA LEU A 138 -18.78 10.47 7.35
C LEU A 138 -17.74 9.68 6.56
N LEU A 139 -17.23 10.25 5.50
CA LEU A 139 -16.18 9.63 4.66
C LEU A 139 -14.88 9.45 5.46
N ASN A 140 -14.45 10.45 6.22
CA ASN A 140 -13.32 10.36 7.15
C ASN A 140 -13.54 9.28 8.21
N TYR A 141 -14.73 9.19 8.76
CA TYR A 141 -15.10 8.17 9.75
C TYR A 141 -14.99 6.76 9.15
N ARG A 142 -15.49 6.56 7.94
CA ARG A 142 -15.37 5.28 7.21
C ARG A 142 -13.92 4.92 6.90
N LEU A 143 -13.11 5.88 6.45
CA LEU A 143 -11.68 5.65 6.24
C LEU A 143 -10.99 5.21 7.53
N ASN A 144 -11.30 5.87 8.64
CA ASN A 144 -10.77 5.51 9.95
C ASN A 144 -11.19 4.10 10.37
N GLN A 145 -12.46 3.70 10.18
CA GLN A 145 -12.93 2.34 10.46
C GLN A 145 -12.22 1.29 9.60
N LEU A 146 -12.02 1.59 8.30
CA LEU A 146 -11.34 0.68 7.38
C LEU A 146 -9.89 0.44 7.80
N LEU A 147 -9.16 1.49 8.17
CA LEU A 147 -7.78 1.40 8.64
C LEU A 147 -7.69 0.66 9.99
N ALA A 148 -8.63 0.92 10.91
CA ALA A 148 -8.73 0.18 12.17
C ALA A 148 -8.93 -1.33 11.93
N ASN A 149 -9.79 -1.70 10.99
CA ASN A 149 -10.00 -3.09 10.61
C ASN A 149 -8.74 -3.73 10.02
N LEU A 150 -8.01 -3.01 9.15
CA LEU A 150 -6.72 -3.47 8.61
C LEU A 150 -5.69 -3.73 9.72
N VAL A 151 -5.57 -2.82 10.69
CA VAL A 151 -4.67 -3.01 11.84
C VAL A 151 -5.09 -4.24 12.65
N ASN A 152 -6.39 -4.42 12.90
CA ASN A 152 -6.88 -5.62 13.57
C ASN A 152 -6.52 -6.91 12.82
N LEU A 153 -6.70 -6.94 11.50
CA LEU A 153 -6.31 -8.09 10.66
C LEU A 153 -4.80 -8.34 10.74
N THR A 154 -3.99 -7.29 10.69
CA THR A 154 -2.54 -7.38 10.79
C THR A 154 -2.10 -7.96 12.13
N GLN A 155 -2.63 -7.44 13.23
CA GLN A 155 -2.22 -7.85 14.58
C GLN A 155 -2.74 -9.24 14.95
N LYS A 156 -4.02 -9.54 14.64
CA LYS A 156 -4.68 -10.78 15.04
C LYS A 156 -4.28 -11.97 14.18
N TYR A 157 -4.15 -11.79 12.88
CA TYR A 157 -3.90 -12.87 11.91
C TYR A 157 -2.51 -12.85 11.30
N LYS A 158 -1.66 -11.91 11.70
CA LYS A 158 -0.28 -11.75 11.20
C LYS A 158 -0.22 -11.51 9.69
N ILE A 159 -1.24 -10.81 9.16
CA ILE A 159 -1.33 -10.45 7.75
C ILE A 159 -0.65 -9.09 7.56
N SER A 160 0.42 -9.02 6.77
CA SER A 160 1.06 -7.75 6.43
C SER A 160 0.15 -6.89 5.56
N THR A 161 0.14 -5.57 5.77
CA THR A 161 -0.67 -4.64 4.98
C THR A 161 0.21 -3.56 4.35
N LEU A 162 0.10 -3.42 3.02
CA LEU A 162 0.74 -2.37 2.22
C LEU A 162 -0.33 -1.49 1.56
N ILE A 163 -0.31 -0.20 1.85
CA ILE A 163 -1.22 0.77 1.24
C ILE A 163 -0.44 1.66 0.28
N VAL A 164 -0.91 1.79 -0.95
CA VAL A 164 -0.36 2.71 -1.94
C VAL A 164 -1.20 3.99 -1.97
N ASN A 165 -0.56 5.14 -1.83
CA ASN A 165 -1.22 6.44 -1.79
C ASN A 165 -0.55 7.47 -2.69
N GLU A 166 -1.32 8.50 -3.05
CA GLU A 166 -0.80 9.68 -3.73
C GLU A 166 -0.33 10.74 -2.73
N ILE A 167 0.44 11.69 -3.24
CA ILE A 167 0.86 12.86 -2.48
C ILE A 167 -0.29 13.88 -2.36
N SER A 168 -0.36 14.56 -1.23
CA SER A 168 -1.21 15.72 -1.01
C SER A 168 -0.32 16.93 -0.68
N ARG A 169 -0.60 18.08 -1.29
CA ARG A 169 0.13 19.32 -1.04
C ARG A 169 -0.78 20.33 -0.35
N ARG A 170 -0.33 20.88 0.76
CA ARG A 170 -1.03 21.95 1.48
C ARG A 170 -0.13 23.17 1.57
N THR A 171 -0.69 24.34 1.31
CA THR A 171 0.00 25.61 1.54
C THR A 171 -0.31 26.09 2.96
N GLN A 172 0.71 26.26 3.76
CA GLN A 172 0.61 26.80 5.12
C GLN A 172 1.72 27.83 5.31
N GLY A 173 1.35 29.06 5.69
CA GLY A 173 2.33 30.15 5.88
C GLY A 173 3.10 30.56 4.62
N GLY A 174 2.59 30.25 3.42
CA GLY A 174 3.29 30.51 2.15
C GLY A 174 4.22 29.39 1.70
N GLU A 175 4.43 28.37 2.50
CA GLU A 175 5.21 27.18 2.16
C GLU A 175 4.32 26.00 1.75
N ILE A 176 4.80 25.21 0.79
CA ILE A 176 4.13 23.99 0.34
C ILE A 176 4.64 22.81 1.16
N HIS A 177 3.75 22.25 1.97
CA HIS A 177 4.02 21.02 2.72
C HIS A 177 3.47 19.81 1.99
N GLU A 178 4.32 18.84 1.73
CA GLU A 178 3.96 17.56 1.15
C GLU A 178 3.60 16.56 2.25
N MET A 179 2.48 15.88 2.08
CA MET A 179 2.02 14.84 3.00
C MET A 179 1.35 13.72 2.22
N GLU A 180 1.23 12.58 2.85
CA GLU A 180 0.44 11.47 2.33
C GLU A 180 -1.05 11.86 2.23
N SER A 181 -1.70 11.45 1.15
CA SER A 181 -3.14 11.64 0.97
C SER A 181 -3.91 10.88 2.05
N GLY A 182 -5.04 11.44 2.54
CA GLY A 182 -5.77 10.93 3.70
C GLY A 182 -5.43 11.65 5.02
N GLY A 183 -4.38 12.50 5.00
CA GLY A 183 -4.06 13.43 6.09
C GLY A 183 -3.86 12.76 7.45
N ASN A 184 -4.39 13.38 8.51
CA ASN A 184 -4.18 12.94 9.89
C ASN A 184 -4.69 11.52 10.17
N VAL A 185 -5.70 11.05 9.42
CA VAL A 185 -6.22 9.68 9.59
C VAL A 185 -5.16 8.67 9.15
N MET A 186 -4.52 8.89 8.00
CA MET A 186 -3.43 8.03 7.54
C MET A 186 -2.23 8.09 8.50
N GLN A 187 -1.81 9.29 8.93
CA GLN A 187 -0.70 9.46 9.87
C GLN A 187 -0.90 8.73 11.20
N TYR A 188 -2.14 8.62 11.66
CA TYR A 188 -2.47 7.93 12.91
C TYR A 188 -2.31 6.40 12.81
N TRP A 189 -2.69 5.80 11.66
CA TRP A 189 -2.74 4.35 11.50
C TRP A 189 -1.50 3.74 10.83
N VAL A 190 -0.74 4.53 10.08
CA VAL A 190 0.47 4.06 9.38
C VAL A 190 1.63 3.98 10.37
N THR A 191 2.24 2.81 10.45
CA THR A 191 3.42 2.55 11.29
C THR A 191 4.73 2.75 10.53
N ASP A 192 4.78 2.31 9.29
CA ASP A 192 5.95 2.38 8.43
C ASP A 192 5.59 3.11 7.13
N SER A 193 6.49 3.93 6.62
CA SER A 193 6.26 4.73 5.42
C SER A 193 7.44 4.68 4.46
N ILE A 194 7.13 4.57 3.17
CA ILE A 194 8.08 4.66 2.05
C ILE A 194 7.60 5.77 1.13
N LYS A 195 8.24 6.93 1.15
CA LYS A 195 8.03 7.98 0.17
C LYS A 195 8.93 7.76 -1.03
N ILE A 196 8.38 7.82 -2.25
CA ILE A 196 9.16 7.73 -3.48
C ILE A 196 9.13 9.09 -4.20
N GLU A 197 10.32 9.60 -4.52
CA GLU A 197 10.53 10.87 -5.21
C GLU A 197 11.32 10.65 -6.51
N ARG A 198 11.13 11.56 -7.47
CA ARG A 198 12.04 11.66 -8.62
C ARG A 198 13.33 12.33 -8.19
N THR A 199 14.42 11.94 -8.82
CA THR A 199 15.71 12.65 -8.75
C THR A 199 15.98 13.37 -10.07
N ASP A 200 17.03 14.16 -10.14
CA ASP A 200 17.50 14.80 -11.37
C ASP A 200 18.07 13.79 -12.38
N VAL A 201 18.37 12.58 -11.93
CA VAL A 201 18.87 11.49 -12.78
C VAL A 201 17.69 10.69 -13.35
N VAL A 202 17.65 10.52 -14.66
CA VAL A 202 16.61 9.75 -15.35
C VAL A 202 16.54 8.32 -14.79
N ASN A 203 15.34 7.84 -14.55
CA ASN A 203 15.06 6.52 -13.99
C ASN A 203 15.58 6.28 -12.56
N ASN A 204 16.31 7.20 -11.96
CA ASN A 204 16.65 7.11 -10.55
C ASN A 204 15.50 7.62 -9.67
N ARG A 205 15.28 6.97 -8.55
CA ARG A 205 14.25 7.30 -7.56
C ARG A 205 14.89 7.35 -6.18
N ARG A 206 14.45 8.34 -5.41
CA ARG A 206 14.79 8.43 -4.00
C ARG A 206 13.67 7.84 -3.18
N LEU A 207 14.01 6.86 -2.34
CA LEU A 207 13.13 6.27 -1.37
C LEU A 207 13.49 6.82 0.01
N ILE A 208 12.52 7.44 0.67
CA ILE A 208 12.66 7.94 2.04
C ILE A 208 11.82 7.01 2.92
N LEU A 209 12.51 6.24 3.73
CA LEU A 209 11.90 5.29 4.66
C LEU A 209 11.75 5.99 5.99
N SER A 210 10.59 5.87 6.62
CA SER A 210 10.36 6.39 7.96
C SER A 210 9.52 5.43 8.78
N ARG A 211 9.68 5.49 10.10
CA ARG A 211 8.96 4.67 11.05
C ARG A 211 8.30 5.50 12.12
N GLY A 212 6.97 5.30 12.27
CA GLY A 212 6.17 5.96 13.29
C GLY A 212 6.33 7.47 13.31
N ASN A 213 6.08 8.06 14.47
CA ASN A 213 6.34 9.48 14.74
C ASN A 213 7.79 9.73 15.21
N ASP A 214 8.59 8.69 15.35
CA ASP A 214 10.00 8.82 15.66
C ASP A 214 10.72 9.36 14.42
N ASN A 215 11.58 10.36 14.60
CA ASN A 215 12.35 10.98 13.52
C ASN A 215 13.42 10.03 12.92
N ILE A 216 13.16 8.73 12.96
CA ILE A 216 14.04 7.71 12.39
C ILE A 216 13.68 7.59 10.91
N SER A 217 14.60 8.04 10.06
CA SER A 217 14.45 7.93 8.61
C SER A 217 15.74 7.47 7.96
N LEU A 218 15.61 6.76 6.84
CA LEU A 218 16.71 6.38 5.96
C LEU A 218 16.35 6.79 4.53
N THR A 219 17.29 7.44 3.88
CA THR A 219 17.17 7.77 2.46
C THR A 219 18.06 6.86 1.64
N LEU A 220 17.52 6.28 0.56
CA LEU A 220 18.26 5.48 -0.39
C LEU A 220 17.84 5.81 -1.82
N ASP A 221 18.77 5.75 -2.75
CA ASP A 221 18.49 5.89 -4.17
C ASP A 221 18.46 4.50 -4.83
N SER A 222 17.59 4.29 -5.81
CA SER A 222 17.37 3.04 -6.52
C SER A 222 16.95 3.32 -7.96
N MET A 223 17.41 2.52 -8.88
CA MET A 223 17.03 2.63 -10.30
C MET A 223 15.65 1.99 -10.52
N LEU A 224 14.80 2.67 -11.27
CA LEU A 224 13.51 2.16 -11.71
C LEU A 224 13.62 1.74 -13.18
N THR A 225 13.60 0.44 -13.41
CA THR A 225 13.59 -0.18 -14.74
C THR A 225 12.16 -0.56 -15.18
N GLU A 226 12.01 -1.16 -16.33
CA GLU A 226 10.73 -1.71 -16.79
C GLU A 226 10.28 -2.88 -15.89
N CYS A 227 11.22 -3.69 -15.40
CA CYS A 227 10.95 -4.84 -14.53
C CYS A 227 10.78 -4.45 -13.06
N GLY A 228 11.27 -3.27 -12.65
CA GLY A 228 11.08 -2.77 -11.29
C GLY A 228 12.26 -2.00 -10.73
N PHE A 229 12.31 -1.92 -9.42
CA PHE A 229 13.39 -1.29 -8.66
C PHE A 229 14.57 -2.25 -8.48
N GLU A 230 15.78 -1.71 -8.66
CA GLU A 230 17.06 -2.40 -8.54
C GLU A 230 18.01 -1.65 -7.62
#